data_6f7aa06cac39934c3db88bf65fa481c3
#
_entry.id   6f7aa06cac39934c3db88bf65fa481c3
#
_cell.length_a   1.000
_cell.length_b   1.000
_cell.length_c   1.000
_cell.angle_alpha   90.00
_cell.angle_beta   90.00
_cell.angle_gamma   90.00
#
_symmetry.space_group_name_H-M   'P 1'
#
loop_
_entity.id
_entity.type
_entity.pdbx_description
1 polymer ?
#
loop_
_entity_poly.entity_id
_entity_poly.type
_entity_poly.pdbx_seq_one_letter_code
_entity_poly.pdbx_strand_id
1 'polypeptide(L)'
;YPIIQAPMGWIARSQLASAVSNAGGFGIIETSSGETENCKNEIRAMSDLTDKPFGVNLPILFLQDESMINLVIDENIKFVTTSAGDPAKFIHVLKDAGIKVFHAVPSLAGALKAVRAGVDGLVVEGTEGGGFKNPEEVGLYVLLQSIRKHTDLPMIAAGGIVDGCLLYTSDAADDVHR
;
A
#
# COMPACT_ATOMS: atom_id res chain seq x y z
N TYR A 1 -12.19 -11.94 3.46
CA TYR A 1 -10.72 -12.04 3.35
C TYR A 1 -10.12 -10.65 3.23
N PRO A 2 -8.96 -10.36 3.82
CA PRO A 2 -8.31 -9.06 3.74
C PRO A 2 -7.57 -8.91 2.40
N ILE A 3 -8.32 -8.66 1.33
CA ILE A 3 -7.80 -8.52 -0.02
C ILE A 3 -7.68 -7.04 -0.33
N ILE A 4 -6.47 -6.60 -0.72
CA ILE A 4 -6.15 -5.22 -1.04
C ILE A 4 -5.74 -5.13 -2.50
N GLN A 5 -6.36 -4.19 -3.23
CA GLN A 5 -5.99 -3.93 -4.62
C GLN A 5 -4.75 -3.04 -4.65
N ALA A 6 -3.76 -3.44 -5.45
CA ALA A 6 -2.52 -2.69 -5.62
C ALA A 6 -2.72 -1.33 -6.30
N PRO A 7 -1.98 -0.29 -5.90
CA PRO A 7 -2.05 1.05 -6.50
C PRO A 7 -1.27 1.08 -7.84
N MET A 8 -1.91 0.64 -8.89
CA MET A 8 -1.33 0.57 -10.24
C MET A 8 -1.49 1.92 -10.95
N GLY A 9 -0.38 2.52 -11.39
CA GLY A 9 -0.36 3.79 -12.12
C GLY A 9 -1.33 3.80 -13.30
N TRP A 10 -2.08 4.88 -13.46
CA TRP A 10 -3.16 5.12 -14.45
C TRP A 10 -4.35 4.14 -14.39
N ILE A 11 -4.28 3.04 -13.64
CA ILE A 11 -5.31 1.99 -13.58
C ILE A 11 -6.12 2.08 -12.30
N ALA A 12 -5.44 2.23 -11.16
CA ALA A 12 -6.06 2.23 -9.84
C ALA A 12 -6.71 3.60 -9.53
N ARG A 13 -7.77 3.91 -10.25
CA ARG A 13 -8.60 5.11 -10.14
C ARG A 13 -9.87 4.82 -9.35
N SER A 14 -10.70 5.82 -9.17
CA SER A 14 -11.91 5.77 -8.37
C SER A 14 -12.86 4.63 -8.76
N GLN A 15 -13.03 4.37 -10.06
CA GLN A 15 -13.89 3.28 -10.54
C GLN A 15 -13.42 1.90 -10.08
N LEU A 16 -12.11 1.61 -10.20
CA LEU A 16 -11.57 0.33 -9.76
C LEU A 16 -11.57 0.24 -8.23
N ALA A 17 -11.05 1.26 -7.56
CA ALA A 17 -10.93 1.24 -6.10
C ALA A 17 -12.30 1.14 -5.42
N SER A 18 -13.32 1.87 -5.89
CA SER A 18 -14.67 1.79 -5.36
C SER A 18 -15.31 0.42 -5.61
N ALA A 19 -15.12 -0.16 -6.80
CA ALA A 19 -15.64 -1.48 -7.11
C ALA A 19 -15.05 -2.56 -6.20
N VAL A 20 -13.74 -2.50 -5.92
CA VAL A 20 -13.07 -3.41 -4.97
C VAL A 20 -13.60 -3.21 -3.56
N SER A 21 -13.71 -1.96 -3.09
CA SER A 21 -14.24 -1.67 -1.75
C SER A 21 -15.69 -2.11 -1.61
N ASN A 22 -16.55 -1.89 -2.61
CA ASN A 22 -17.94 -2.32 -2.62
C ASN A 22 -18.09 -3.86 -2.65
N ALA A 23 -17.11 -4.56 -3.23
CA ALA A 23 -17.05 -6.03 -3.21
C ALA A 23 -16.54 -6.62 -1.88
N GLY A 24 -16.20 -5.77 -0.89
CA GLY A 24 -15.72 -6.19 0.43
C GLY A 24 -14.21 -6.35 0.52
N GLY A 25 -13.46 -5.97 -0.51
CA GLY A 25 -12.01 -5.80 -0.47
C GLY A 25 -11.62 -4.40 0.03
N PHE A 26 -10.39 -4.00 -0.25
CA PHE A 26 -9.87 -2.67 0.09
C PHE A 26 -9.23 -2.03 -1.14
N GLY A 27 -9.90 -1.04 -1.73
CA GLY A 27 -9.41 -0.32 -2.90
C GLY A 27 -8.36 0.73 -2.51
N ILE A 28 -7.35 0.93 -3.34
CA ILE A 28 -6.33 1.97 -3.15
C ILE A 28 -6.22 2.81 -4.41
N ILE A 29 -6.38 4.13 -4.27
CA ILE A 29 -6.14 5.10 -5.35
C ILE A 29 -4.63 5.32 -5.52
N GLU A 30 -4.17 5.27 -6.77
CA GLU A 30 -2.78 5.59 -7.11
C GLU A 30 -2.57 7.11 -7.25
N THR A 31 -1.36 7.58 -6.97
CA THR A 31 -0.94 8.96 -7.23
C THR A 31 0.42 9.06 -7.93
N SER A 32 0.84 7.97 -8.60
CA SER A 32 2.15 7.83 -9.22
C SER A 32 2.22 8.30 -10.68
N SER A 33 1.07 8.56 -11.29
CA SER A 33 0.98 8.91 -12.72
C SER A 33 1.54 10.29 -13.08
N GLY A 34 1.83 11.15 -12.09
CA GLY A 34 2.23 12.54 -12.33
C GLY A 34 1.08 13.49 -12.67
N GLU A 35 -0.15 12.96 -12.77
CA GLU A 35 -1.37 13.72 -13.06
C GLU A 35 -2.02 14.23 -11.77
N THR A 36 -1.34 15.11 -11.03
CA THR A 36 -1.72 15.50 -9.66
C THR A 36 -3.19 15.93 -9.54
N GLU A 37 -3.69 16.81 -10.42
CA GLU A 37 -5.07 17.28 -10.34
C GLU A 37 -6.08 16.17 -10.68
N ASN A 38 -5.74 15.28 -11.61
CA ASN A 38 -6.59 14.14 -11.91
C ASN A 38 -6.64 13.17 -10.70
N CYS A 39 -5.50 12.88 -10.06
CA CYS A 39 -5.47 12.08 -8.84
C CYS A 39 -6.32 12.68 -7.71
N LYS A 40 -6.28 14.00 -7.53
CA LYS A 40 -7.14 14.71 -6.56
C LYS A 40 -8.63 14.52 -6.88
N ASN A 41 -9.00 14.66 -8.14
CA ASN A 41 -10.39 14.45 -8.57
C ASN A 41 -10.83 13.00 -8.36
N GLU A 42 -9.97 12.02 -8.63
CA GLU A 42 -10.24 10.61 -8.40
C GLU A 42 -10.44 10.30 -6.90
N ILE A 43 -9.64 10.90 -6.02
CA ILE A 43 -9.81 10.74 -4.58
C ILE A 43 -11.16 11.29 -4.12
N ARG A 44 -11.54 12.49 -4.60
CA ARG A 44 -12.82 13.12 -4.25
C ARG A 44 -14.01 12.34 -4.79
N ALA A 45 -13.89 11.78 -5.99
CA ALA A 45 -14.96 11.00 -6.61
C ALA A 45 -15.32 9.73 -5.80
N MET A 46 -14.43 9.27 -4.91
CA MET A 46 -14.72 8.09 -4.09
C MET A 46 -15.94 8.30 -3.19
N SER A 47 -16.17 9.51 -2.68
CA SER A 47 -17.32 9.82 -1.82
C SER A 47 -18.68 9.58 -2.51
N ASP A 48 -18.71 9.71 -3.85
CA ASP A 48 -19.92 9.49 -4.64
C ASP A 48 -20.09 8.03 -5.08
N LEU A 49 -19.00 7.24 -5.04
CA LEU A 49 -18.94 5.88 -5.57
C LEU A 49 -19.03 4.79 -4.50
N THR A 50 -18.65 5.11 -3.26
CA THR A 50 -18.64 4.12 -2.17
C THR A 50 -18.73 4.78 -0.79
N ASP A 51 -19.45 4.11 0.13
CA ASP A 51 -19.43 4.37 1.58
C ASP A 51 -18.42 3.48 2.33
N LYS A 52 -17.72 2.62 1.61
CA LYS A 52 -16.76 1.65 2.16
C LYS A 52 -15.37 2.27 2.33
N PRO A 53 -14.55 1.74 3.25
CA PRO A 53 -13.19 2.23 3.42
C PRO A 53 -12.34 1.98 2.18
N PHE A 54 -11.47 2.93 1.91
CA PHE A 54 -10.46 2.87 0.87
C PHE A 54 -9.17 3.58 1.32
N GLY A 55 -8.10 3.42 0.57
CA GLY A 55 -6.82 4.06 0.82
C GLY A 55 -6.28 4.84 -0.37
N VAL A 56 -5.19 5.55 -0.12
CA VAL A 56 -4.43 6.29 -1.14
C VAL A 56 -2.97 5.87 -1.08
N ASN A 57 -2.32 5.68 -2.21
CA ASN A 57 -0.88 5.45 -2.28
C ASN A 57 -0.14 6.75 -2.57
N LEU A 58 0.89 7.04 -1.78
CA LEU A 58 1.76 8.21 -1.89
C LEU A 58 3.19 7.74 -2.25
N PRO A 59 3.57 7.75 -3.53
CA PRO A 59 4.93 7.43 -3.94
C PRO A 59 5.85 8.63 -3.68
N ILE A 60 6.59 8.58 -2.59
CA ILE A 60 7.29 9.73 -1.98
C ILE A 60 8.22 10.47 -2.96
N LEU A 61 8.93 9.73 -3.83
CA LEU A 61 9.84 10.33 -4.81
C LEU A 61 9.14 11.11 -5.93
N PHE A 62 7.86 10.82 -6.17
CA PHE A 62 7.08 11.45 -7.24
C PHE A 62 6.18 12.59 -6.75
N LEU A 63 6.13 12.82 -5.44
CA LEU A 63 5.43 13.98 -4.90
C LEU A 63 6.20 15.24 -5.25
N GLN A 64 5.59 16.11 -6.05
CA GLN A 64 6.18 17.38 -6.48
C GLN A 64 6.24 18.36 -5.32
N ASP A 65 5.22 18.35 -4.48
CA ASP A 65 5.06 19.19 -3.29
C ASP A 65 4.21 18.47 -2.23
N GLU A 66 3.83 19.17 -1.18
CA GLU A 66 2.99 18.61 -0.10
C GLU A 66 1.48 18.64 -0.39
N SER A 67 1.06 19.09 -1.56
CA SER A 67 -0.37 19.26 -1.88
C SER A 67 -1.15 17.96 -1.79
N MET A 68 -0.54 16.83 -2.15
CA MET A 68 -1.17 15.51 -2.04
C MET A 68 -1.24 15.03 -0.58
N ILE A 69 -0.24 15.36 0.24
CA ILE A 69 -0.25 15.08 1.69
C ILE A 69 -1.40 15.86 2.35
N ASN A 70 -1.49 17.16 2.04
CA ASN A 70 -2.56 18.00 2.58
C ASN A 70 -3.93 17.49 2.13
N LEU A 71 -4.07 17.10 0.86
CA LEU A 71 -5.33 16.58 0.34
C LEU A 71 -5.79 15.32 1.09
N VAL A 72 -4.93 14.32 1.32
CA VAL A 72 -5.34 13.10 2.03
C VAL A 72 -5.73 13.39 3.48
N ILE A 73 -5.18 14.44 4.09
CA ILE A 73 -5.58 14.93 5.41
C ILE A 73 -6.94 15.62 5.34
N ASP A 74 -7.12 16.56 4.41
CA ASP A 74 -8.34 17.36 4.23
C ASP A 74 -9.54 16.48 3.87
N GLU A 75 -9.36 15.46 3.02
CA GLU A 75 -10.38 14.49 2.64
C GLU A 75 -10.57 13.38 3.70
N ASN A 76 -9.92 13.53 4.87
CA ASN A 76 -10.04 12.61 6.00
C ASN A 76 -9.77 11.13 5.65
N ILE A 77 -8.83 10.88 4.75
CA ILE A 77 -8.37 9.53 4.39
C ILE A 77 -7.83 8.83 5.64
N LYS A 78 -8.20 7.58 5.87
CA LYS A 78 -7.81 6.85 7.08
C LYS A 78 -6.64 5.90 6.90
N PHE A 79 -6.33 5.56 5.67
CA PHE A 79 -5.28 4.61 5.33
C PHE A 79 -4.48 5.09 4.13
N VAL A 80 -3.17 5.12 4.28
CA VAL A 80 -2.23 5.49 3.23
C VAL A 80 -1.18 4.40 3.08
N THR A 81 -0.89 4.01 1.86
CA THR A 81 0.37 3.33 1.56
C THR A 81 1.38 4.34 1.06
N THR A 82 2.61 4.26 1.53
CA THR A 82 3.73 5.02 0.99
C THR A 82 4.69 4.09 0.25
N SER A 83 5.30 4.56 -0.81
CA SER A 83 6.23 3.79 -1.63
C SER A 83 7.33 4.68 -2.22
N ALA A 84 8.34 4.07 -2.84
CA ALA A 84 9.36 4.75 -3.63
C ALA A 84 9.95 5.98 -2.91
N GLY A 85 10.63 5.78 -1.77
CA GLY A 85 11.30 6.88 -1.08
C GLY A 85 11.61 6.62 0.39
N ASP A 86 11.91 7.69 1.13
CA ASP A 86 12.19 7.60 2.56
C ASP A 86 10.89 7.58 3.36
N PRO A 87 10.56 6.47 4.06
CA PRO A 87 9.34 6.38 4.87
C PRO A 87 9.28 7.43 5.98
N ALA A 88 10.41 7.95 6.45
CA ALA A 88 10.45 8.94 7.52
C ALA A 88 9.94 10.32 7.09
N LYS A 89 9.91 10.62 5.79
CA LYS A 89 9.69 11.99 5.29
C LYS A 89 8.36 12.60 5.73
N PHE A 90 7.26 11.81 5.68
CA PHE A 90 5.92 12.32 5.97
C PHE A 90 5.20 11.56 7.09
N ILE A 91 5.86 10.58 7.72
CA ILE A 91 5.22 9.67 8.67
C ILE A 91 4.57 10.43 9.86
N HIS A 92 5.26 11.43 10.41
CA HIS A 92 4.75 12.19 11.56
C HIS A 92 3.49 12.98 11.19
N VAL A 93 3.52 13.72 10.08
CA VAL A 93 2.38 14.52 9.62
C VAL A 93 1.14 13.64 9.37
N LEU A 94 1.32 12.49 8.71
CA LEU A 94 0.22 11.57 8.44
C LEU A 94 -0.33 10.93 9.73
N LYS A 95 0.54 10.52 10.63
CA LYS A 95 0.12 9.90 11.91
C LYS A 95 -0.53 10.91 12.86
N ASP A 96 -0.05 12.14 12.92
CA ASP A 96 -0.65 13.22 13.70
C ASP A 96 -2.08 13.55 13.22
N ALA A 97 -2.34 13.36 11.92
CA ALA A 97 -3.68 13.43 11.33
C ALA A 97 -4.54 12.16 11.57
N GLY A 98 -4.03 11.17 12.31
CA GLY A 98 -4.76 9.92 12.61
C GLY A 98 -4.82 8.93 11.44
N ILE A 99 -3.95 9.07 10.45
CA ILE A 99 -3.89 8.21 9.26
C ILE A 99 -3.00 6.98 9.57
N LYS A 100 -3.47 5.80 9.22
CA LYS A 100 -2.67 4.57 9.25
C LYS A 100 -1.76 4.51 8.04
N VAL A 101 -0.46 4.32 8.27
CA VAL A 101 0.56 4.36 7.21
C VAL A 101 1.26 3.02 7.09
N PHE A 102 1.13 2.39 5.92
CA PHE A 102 1.92 1.21 5.55
C PHE A 102 2.94 1.59 4.49
N HIS A 103 4.16 1.08 4.59
CA HIS A 103 5.21 1.38 3.61
C HIS A 103 5.57 0.17 2.76
N ALA A 104 5.65 0.37 1.44
CA ALA A 104 6.05 -0.67 0.50
C ALA A 104 7.57 -0.92 0.57
N VAL A 105 7.94 -2.17 0.80
CA VAL A 105 9.33 -2.58 1.02
C VAL A 105 9.70 -3.78 0.14
N PRO A 106 10.72 -3.66 -0.72
CA PRO A 106 11.18 -4.75 -1.57
C PRO A 106 12.36 -5.54 -0.97
N SER A 107 12.77 -5.24 0.26
CA SER A 107 13.92 -5.87 0.90
C SER A 107 13.86 -5.83 2.42
N LEU A 108 14.61 -6.70 3.08
CA LEU A 108 14.75 -6.67 4.55
C LEU A 108 15.32 -5.34 5.05
N ALA A 109 16.31 -4.78 4.35
CA ALA A 109 16.90 -3.49 4.73
C ALA A 109 15.87 -2.35 4.66
N GLY A 110 15.04 -2.33 3.60
CA GLY A 110 13.90 -1.41 3.47
C GLY A 110 12.88 -1.58 4.59
N ALA A 111 12.54 -2.82 4.93
CA ALA A 111 11.61 -3.12 6.02
C ALA A 111 12.12 -2.60 7.37
N LEU A 112 13.38 -2.87 7.71
CA LEU A 112 14.00 -2.36 8.94
C LEU A 112 14.06 -0.83 9.00
N LYS A 113 14.27 -0.17 7.85
CA LYS A 113 14.21 1.28 7.76
C LYS A 113 12.78 1.79 8.03
N ALA A 114 11.77 1.18 7.43
CA ALA A 114 10.38 1.55 7.63
C ALA A 114 9.92 1.35 9.09
N VAL A 115 10.29 0.22 9.71
CA VAL A 115 10.02 -0.05 11.12
C VAL A 115 10.62 1.05 12.01
N ARG A 116 11.88 1.42 11.79
CA ARG A 116 12.52 2.53 12.54
C ARG A 116 11.86 3.89 12.32
N ALA A 117 11.29 4.12 11.14
CA ALA A 117 10.54 5.33 10.85
C ALA A 117 9.18 5.39 11.58
N GLY A 118 8.69 4.26 12.13
CA GLY A 118 7.47 4.21 12.91
C GLY A 118 6.19 4.02 12.09
N VAL A 119 6.27 3.34 10.95
CA VAL A 119 5.09 2.97 10.16
C VAL A 119 4.17 2.02 10.94
N ASP A 120 2.88 1.98 10.59
CA ASP A 120 1.89 1.10 11.25
C ASP A 120 1.91 -0.32 10.67
N GLY A 121 2.50 -0.51 9.49
CA GLY A 121 2.63 -1.81 8.84
C GLY A 121 3.48 -1.74 7.57
N LEU A 122 3.67 -2.87 6.94
CA LEU A 122 4.49 -3.03 5.75
C LEU A 122 3.67 -3.59 4.59
N VAL A 123 3.93 -3.12 3.39
CA VAL A 123 3.55 -3.82 2.15
C VAL A 123 4.82 -4.50 1.64
N VAL A 124 4.91 -5.81 1.81
CA VAL A 124 6.09 -6.59 1.43
C VAL A 124 5.93 -7.01 -0.01
N GLU A 125 6.76 -6.47 -0.89
CA GLU A 125 6.69 -6.72 -2.32
C GLU A 125 7.83 -7.64 -2.77
N GLY A 126 7.47 -8.83 -3.22
CA GLY A 126 8.41 -9.79 -3.81
C GLY A 126 8.80 -9.43 -5.23
N THR A 127 9.80 -10.15 -5.77
CA THR A 127 10.26 -9.98 -7.16
C THR A 127 9.18 -10.28 -8.20
N GLU A 128 8.13 -11.01 -7.80
CA GLU A 128 6.95 -11.30 -8.62
C GLU A 128 6.04 -10.08 -8.81
N GLY A 129 6.21 -9.03 -8.02
CA GLY A 129 5.46 -7.77 -8.13
C GLY A 129 5.79 -6.99 -9.40
N GLY A 130 4.86 -6.12 -9.82
CA GLY A 130 5.08 -5.16 -10.88
C GLY A 130 5.66 -3.83 -10.35
N GLY A 131 6.19 -3.00 -11.24
CA GLY A 131 6.68 -1.67 -10.89
C GLY A 131 8.19 -1.62 -10.60
N PHE A 132 8.57 -0.88 -9.56
CA PHE A 132 9.98 -0.72 -9.19
C PHE A 132 10.56 -2.00 -8.59
N LYS A 133 11.59 -2.54 -9.24
CA LYS A 133 12.25 -3.75 -8.78
C LYS A 133 13.46 -3.45 -7.90
N ASN A 134 13.61 -4.25 -6.86
CA ASN A 134 14.84 -4.28 -6.10
C ASN A 134 15.91 -5.06 -6.87
N PRO A 135 17.15 -4.55 -6.98
CA PRO A 135 18.26 -5.29 -7.57
C PRO A 135 18.53 -6.66 -6.93
N GLU A 136 18.16 -6.85 -5.68
CA GLU A 136 18.41 -8.09 -4.93
C GLU A 136 17.42 -9.22 -5.22
N GLU A 137 16.39 -9.00 -6.03
CA GLU A 137 15.40 -9.99 -6.49
C GLU A 137 15.09 -11.13 -5.50
N VAL A 138 14.36 -10.82 -4.43
CA VAL A 138 13.93 -11.81 -3.44
C VAL A 138 12.45 -12.15 -3.65
N GLY A 139 12.13 -13.44 -3.77
CA GLY A 139 10.75 -13.91 -3.88
C GLY A 139 9.93 -13.61 -2.63
N LEU A 140 8.63 -13.35 -2.82
CA LEU A 140 7.71 -12.87 -1.78
C LEU A 140 7.74 -13.72 -0.50
N TYR A 141 7.62 -15.05 -0.62
CA TYR A 141 7.56 -15.93 0.56
C TYR A 141 8.84 -15.93 1.39
N VAL A 142 9.99 -15.86 0.73
CA VAL A 142 11.28 -15.77 1.42
C VAL A 142 11.41 -14.42 2.13
N LEU A 143 11.00 -13.35 1.46
CA LEU A 143 11.07 -11.99 2.00
C LEU A 143 10.15 -11.82 3.22
N LEU A 144 8.89 -12.30 3.15
CA LEU A 144 7.95 -12.29 4.26
C LEU A 144 8.52 -12.96 5.52
N GLN A 145 9.05 -14.16 5.37
CA GLN A 145 9.65 -14.91 6.49
C GLN A 145 10.88 -14.21 7.06
N SER A 146 11.72 -13.65 6.19
CA SER A 146 12.89 -12.86 6.62
C SER A 146 12.50 -11.66 7.45
N ILE A 147 11.49 -10.88 7.00
CA ILE A 147 11.03 -9.69 7.69
C ILE A 147 10.34 -10.04 9.01
N ARG A 148 9.51 -11.10 9.03
CA ARG A 148 8.77 -11.52 10.23
C ARG A 148 9.68 -11.82 11.43
N LYS A 149 10.91 -12.27 11.20
CA LYS A 149 11.89 -12.50 12.26
C LYS A 149 12.34 -11.21 12.99
N HIS A 150 12.04 -10.04 12.43
CA HIS A 150 12.52 -8.76 12.93
C HIS A 150 11.43 -7.78 13.34
N THR A 151 10.15 -8.09 13.07
CA THR A 151 9.03 -7.22 13.44
C THR A 151 7.72 -7.99 13.52
N ASP A 152 6.83 -7.56 14.44
CA ASP A 152 5.46 -8.06 14.58
C ASP A 152 4.45 -7.13 13.90
N LEU A 153 4.87 -6.11 13.19
CA LEU A 153 3.98 -5.23 12.44
C LEU A 153 3.11 -6.03 11.44
N PRO A 154 1.87 -5.60 11.22
CA PRO A 154 1.04 -6.16 10.16
C PRO A 154 1.76 -6.06 8.81
N MET A 155 1.64 -7.11 8.00
CA MET A 155 2.22 -7.17 6.66
C MET A 155 1.15 -7.49 5.62
N ILE A 156 1.18 -6.75 4.52
CA ILE A 156 0.43 -7.03 3.29
C ILE A 156 1.41 -7.71 2.34
N ALA A 157 1.09 -8.94 1.93
CA ALA A 157 1.84 -9.67 0.92
C ALA A 157 1.49 -9.11 -0.47
N ALA A 158 2.49 -8.68 -1.24
CA ALA A 158 2.32 -8.09 -2.56
C ALA A 158 3.25 -8.73 -3.59
N GLY A 159 2.71 -9.03 -4.76
CA GLY A 159 3.43 -9.65 -5.87
C GLY A 159 2.99 -11.08 -6.14
N GLY A 160 2.61 -11.35 -7.38
CA GLY A 160 2.25 -12.67 -7.86
C GLY A 160 0.89 -13.23 -7.42
N ILE A 161 0.15 -12.54 -6.55
CA ILE A 161 -1.18 -13.00 -6.10
C ILE A 161 -2.24 -12.37 -7.00
N VAL A 162 -2.67 -13.10 -8.04
CA VAL A 162 -3.55 -12.56 -9.10
C VAL A 162 -4.91 -13.24 -9.19
N ASP A 163 -5.11 -14.37 -8.49
CA ASP A 163 -6.36 -15.12 -8.53
C ASP A 163 -6.64 -15.85 -7.20
N GLY A 164 -7.80 -16.48 -7.11
CA GLY A 164 -8.22 -17.22 -5.92
C GLY A 164 -7.37 -18.46 -5.62
N CYS A 165 -6.72 -19.05 -6.61
CA CYS A 165 -5.84 -20.20 -6.42
C CYS A 165 -4.57 -19.78 -5.67
N LEU A 166 -3.96 -18.67 -6.09
CA LEU A 166 -2.77 -18.12 -5.44
C LEU A 166 -3.10 -17.55 -4.05
N LEU A 167 -4.28 -16.95 -3.89
CA LEU A 167 -4.75 -16.53 -2.57
C LEU A 167 -4.91 -17.72 -1.62
N TYR A 168 -5.53 -18.80 -2.07
CA TYR A 168 -5.67 -20.03 -1.28
C TYR A 168 -4.32 -20.64 -0.89
N THR A 169 -3.36 -20.66 -1.82
CA THR A 169 -2.00 -21.17 -1.54
C THR A 169 -1.30 -20.33 -0.47
N SER A 170 -1.52 -19.02 -0.45
CA SER A 170 -0.98 -18.10 0.57
C SER A 170 -1.64 -18.32 1.94
N ASP A 171 -2.95 -18.57 1.96
CA ASP A 171 -3.75 -18.77 3.18
C ASP A 171 -3.47 -20.14 3.81
N ALA A 172 -3.24 -21.17 2.99
CA ALA A 172 -2.92 -22.52 3.45
C ALA A 172 -1.62 -22.59 4.28
N ALA A 173 -0.71 -21.63 4.11
CA ALA A 173 0.49 -21.54 4.93
C ALA A 173 0.18 -21.15 6.40
N ASP A 174 -0.94 -20.47 6.65
CA ASP A 174 -1.38 -20.09 8.00
C ASP A 174 -2.07 -21.25 8.75
N ASP A 175 -2.67 -22.20 8.04
CA ASP A 175 -3.38 -23.35 8.64
C ASP A 175 -2.44 -24.42 9.24
N VAL A 176 -1.18 -24.42 8.87
CA VAL A 176 -0.18 -25.40 9.36
C VAL A 176 0.35 -25.03 10.76
N HIS A 177 0.03 -23.87 11.28
CA HIS A 177 0.50 -23.35 12.57
C HIS A 177 -0.60 -23.15 13.62
N ARG A 178 -1.78 -23.74 13.43
CA ARG A 178 -2.86 -23.82 14.44
C ARG A 178 -2.89 -25.13 15.17
#